data_d255af9afac87a2f113d15ddaa6a7a54
#
_entry.id   d255af9afac87a2f113d15ddaa6a7a54
#
_cell.length_a   1.000
_cell.length_b   1.000
_cell.length_c   1.000
_cell.angle_alpha   90.00
_cell.angle_beta   90.00
_cell.angle_gamma   90.00
#
_symmetry.space_group_name_H-M   'P 1'
#
loop_
_entity.id
_entity.type
_entity.pdbx_description
1 polymer ?
#
loop_
_entity_poly.entity_id
_entity_poly.type
_entity_poly.pdbx_seq_one_letter_code
_entity_poly.pdbx_strand_id
1 'polypeptide(L)'
;RTVAVRYPRGTAYIGLKEYRAPIELGKAEWIYREREIALFAVGSMVKTGEAVRDSLKEKGFGVSLVNARFVKPIDEEAVGEACRDHELIVTMEENVACGGYGEKVLDYMNRSGCRSRVLNIAIPDAYVEPGNVELLKQEIGIAAGSIVERICEAWEKR
;
A
#
# COMPACT_ATOMS: atom_id res chain seq x y z
N ARG A 1 -4.80 -29.98 4.40
CA ARG A 1 -5.61 -28.75 4.28
C ARG A 1 -5.71 -28.37 2.82
N THR A 2 -6.89 -27.94 2.36
CA THR A 2 -7.09 -27.45 1.01
C THR A 2 -6.48 -26.04 0.90
N VAL A 3 -5.73 -25.80 -0.19
CA VAL A 3 -5.10 -24.51 -0.46
C VAL A 3 -5.53 -24.06 -1.85
N ALA A 4 -5.96 -22.79 -1.97
CA ALA A 4 -6.18 -22.13 -3.25
C ALA A 4 -5.04 -21.15 -3.52
N VAL A 5 -4.41 -21.24 -4.69
CA VAL A 5 -3.32 -20.35 -5.09
C VAL A 5 -3.83 -19.47 -6.22
N ARG A 6 -3.79 -18.14 -6.01
CA ARG A 6 -4.09 -17.13 -7.01
C ARG A 6 -2.84 -16.29 -7.27
N TYR A 7 -2.50 -16.08 -8.53
CA TYR A 7 -1.38 -15.24 -8.93
C TYR A 7 -1.77 -14.39 -10.16
N PRO A 8 -1.18 -13.19 -10.30
CA PRO A 8 -1.45 -12.34 -11.45
C PRO A 8 -0.88 -12.96 -12.74
N ARG A 9 -1.51 -12.65 -13.88
CA ARG A 9 -0.98 -13.00 -15.20
C ARG A 9 0.06 -11.95 -15.60
N GLY A 10 1.24 -12.39 -16.03
CA GLY A 10 2.32 -11.51 -16.49
C GLY A 10 3.68 -11.84 -15.87
N THR A 11 4.65 -10.98 -16.08
CA THR A 11 6.01 -11.14 -15.54
C THR A 11 6.06 -10.71 -14.09
N ALA A 12 6.60 -11.59 -13.23
CA ALA A 12 6.82 -11.26 -11.82
C ALA A 12 7.83 -10.11 -11.67
N TYR A 13 7.59 -9.23 -10.70
CA TYR A 13 8.56 -8.22 -10.32
C TYR A 13 9.77 -8.88 -9.66
N ILE A 14 10.98 -8.57 -10.14
CA ILE A 14 12.25 -9.14 -9.69
C ILE A 14 13.15 -8.13 -8.96
N GLY A 15 12.68 -6.92 -8.70
CA GLY A 15 13.37 -5.92 -7.87
C GLY A 15 13.39 -6.30 -6.39
N LEU A 16 14.02 -5.47 -5.58
CA LEU A 16 14.09 -5.62 -4.11
C LEU A 16 14.66 -6.98 -3.67
N LYS A 17 15.66 -7.48 -4.40
CA LYS A 17 16.23 -8.84 -4.17
C LYS A 17 16.91 -8.99 -2.81
N GLU A 18 17.35 -7.89 -2.22
CA GLU A 18 17.92 -7.80 -0.88
C GLU A 18 16.90 -7.98 0.24
N TYR A 19 15.62 -7.71 -0.05
CA TYR A 19 14.52 -7.84 0.90
C TYR A 19 13.90 -9.24 0.81
N ARG A 20 14.51 -10.20 1.50
CA ARG A 20 14.13 -11.62 1.51
C ARG A 20 14.07 -12.18 2.93
N ALA A 21 13.57 -11.40 3.87
CA ALA A 21 13.33 -11.92 5.21
C ALA A 21 12.40 -13.14 5.16
N PRO A 22 12.58 -14.12 6.04
CA PRO A 22 11.66 -15.26 6.16
C PRO A 22 10.22 -14.80 6.26
N ILE A 23 9.31 -15.51 5.63
CA ILE A 23 7.88 -15.19 5.68
C ILE A 23 7.32 -15.77 6.97
N GLU A 24 6.93 -14.88 7.87
CA GLU A 24 6.22 -15.21 9.10
C GLU A 24 4.74 -14.85 8.95
N LEU A 25 3.86 -15.72 9.47
CA LEU A 25 2.42 -15.51 9.35
C LEU A 25 1.99 -14.19 10.01
N GLY A 26 1.33 -13.35 9.22
CA GLY A 26 0.82 -12.06 9.69
C GLY A 26 1.89 -10.99 9.90
N LYS A 27 3.12 -11.19 9.41
CA LYS A 27 4.19 -10.20 9.49
C LYS A 27 4.44 -9.54 8.14
N ALA A 28 4.49 -8.21 8.17
CA ALA A 28 4.90 -7.35 7.07
C ALA A 28 6.43 -7.23 7.00
N GLU A 29 6.94 -6.66 5.93
CA GLU A 29 8.36 -6.38 5.76
C GLU A 29 8.58 -4.91 5.44
N TRP A 30 9.34 -4.24 6.30
CA TRP A 30 9.79 -2.88 6.04
C TRP A 30 10.90 -2.88 5.01
N ILE A 31 10.63 -2.28 3.85
CA ILE A 31 11.61 -2.15 2.77
C ILE A 31 12.44 -0.88 2.96
N TYR A 32 11.78 0.24 3.20
CA TYR A 32 12.42 1.51 3.54
C TYR A 32 11.79 2.09 4.79
N ARG A 33 12.63 2.68 5.65
CA ARG A 33 12.20 3.33 6.88
C ARG A 33 12.60 4.79 6.86
N GLU A 34 11.63 5.65 6.78
CA GLU A 34 11.77 7.10 6.87
C GLU A 34 10.66 7.63 7.78
N ARG A 35 10.31 8.91 7.67
CA ARG A 35 9.23 9.52 8.46
C ARG A 35 8.26 10.21 7.51
N GLU A 36 7.21 10.81 8.03
CA GLU A 36 6.14 11.57 7.37
C GLU A 36 5.08 10.67 6.70
N ILE A 37 5.43 9.84 5.70
CA ILE A 37 4.48 9.03 4.93
C ILE A 37 4.87 7.56 5.00
N ALA A 38 3.94 6.67 5.34
CA ALA A 38 4.14 5.21 5.27
C ALA A 38 3.25 4.60 4.19
N LEU A 39 3.86 3.96 3.19
CA LEU A 39 3.16 3.23 2.13
C LEU A 39 3.08 1.75 2.50
N PHE A 40 1.89 1.22 2.71
CA PHE A 40 1.62 -0.21 2.92
C PHE A 40 1.10 -0.82 1.63
N ALA A 41 1.96 -1.53 0.92
CA ALA A 41 1.66 -2.09 -0.40
C ALA A 41 1.38 -3.59 -0.34
N VAL A 42 0.30 -4.04 -0.98
CA VAL A 42 -0.11 -5.44 -1.07
C VAL A 42 0.29 -6.03 -2.41
N GLY A 43 1.04 -7.12 -2.41
CA GLY A 43 1.35 -7.92 -3.61
C GLY A 43 2.01 -7.12 -4.73
N SER A 44 1.39 -7.08 -5.90
CA SER A 44 1.87 -6.35 -7.09
C SER A 44 2.06 -4.85 -6.87
N MET A 45 1.34 -4.26 -5.90
CA MET A 45 1.46 -2.84 -5.58
C MET A 45 2.79 -2.46 -4.91
N VAL A 46 3.61 -3.42 -4.46
CA VAL A 46 4.96 -3.14 -3.95
C VAL A 46 5.83 -2.46 -5.00
N LYS A 47 5.80 -2.94 -6.25
CA LYS A 47 6.50 -2.29 -7.37
C LYS A 47 6.01 -0.86 -7.60
N THR A 48 4.70 -0.66 -7.56
CA THR A 48 4.10 0.67 -7.69
C THR A 48 4.47 1.56 -6.52
N GLY A 49 4.47 1.01 -5.30
CA GLY A 49 4.88 1.70 -4.07
C GLY A 49 6.33 2.19 -4.11
N GLU A 50 7.24 1.43 -4.71
CA GLU A 50 8.63 1.86 -4.91
C GLU A 50 8.69 3.10 -5.83
N ALA A 51 8.01 3.07 -6.99
CA ALA A 51 7.95 4.21 -7.90
C ALA A 51 7.29 5.46 -7.26
N VAL A 52 6.21 5.25 -6.49
CA VAL A 52 5.55 6.33 -5.73
C VAL A 52 6.50 6.94 -4.70
N ARG A 53 7.19 6.08 -3.93
CA ARG A 53 8.17 6.52 -2.94
C ARG A 53 9.26 7.38 -3.58
N ASP A 54 9.86 6.91 -4.67
CA ASP A 54 10.96 7.61 -5.32
C ASP A 54 10.52 8.99 -5.84
N SER A 55 9.34 9.07 -6.46
CA SER A 55 8.75 10.33 -6.91
C SER A 55 8.44 11.31 -5.76
N LEU A 56 7.97 10.80 -4.62
CA LEU A 56 7.72 11.63 -3.43
C LEU A 56 9.03 12.09 -2.78
N LYS A 57 10.08 11.27 -2.81
CA LYS A 57 11.42 11.67 -2.34
C LYS A 57 12.02 12.81 -3.18
N GLU A 58 11.84 12.79 -4.49
CA GLU A 58 12.23 13.90 -5.37
C GLU A 58 11.51 15.19 -5.00
N LYS A 59 10.32 15.10 -4.42
CA LYS A 59 9.55 16.24 -3.89
C LYS A 59 9.93 16.63 -2.45
N GLY A 60 10.89 15.92 -1.83
CA GLY A 60 11.42 16.22 -0.49
C GLY A 60 10.71 15.53 0.67
N PHE A 61 9.82 14.55 0.41
CA PHE A 61 9.16 13.79 1.47
C PHE A 61 10.01 12.64 2.01
N GLY A 62 9.94 12.40 3.30
CA GLY A 62 10.42 11.19 3.94
C GLY A 62 9.37 10.07 3.84
N VAL A 63 9.64 9.03 3.03
CA VAL A 63 8.65 8.01 2.69
C VAL A 63 9.14 6.61 3.03
N SER A 64 8.44 5.95 3.95
CA SER A 64 8.60 4.53 4.24
C SER A 64 7.82 3.68 3.23
N LEU A 65 8.35 2.49 2.92
CA LEU A 65 7.66 1.48 2.14
C LEU A 65 7.62 0.16 2.89
N VAL A 66 6.43 -0.39 3.03
CA VAL A 66 6.15 -1.67 3.70
C VAL A 66 5.50 -2.62 2.71
N ASN A 67 6.09 -3.79 2.53
CA ASN A 67 5.43 -4.91 1.90
C ASN A 67 4.50 -5.57 2.93
N ALA A 68 3.20 -5.39 2.77
CA ALA A 68 2.20 -5.85 3.73
C ALA A 68 2.15 -7.39 3.84
N ARG A 69 2.54 -8.12 2.79
CA ARG A 69 2.58 -9.59 2.69
C ARG A 69 1.24 -10.30 2.98
N PHE A 70 0.56 -9.92 4.07
CA PHE A 70 -0.67 -10.56 4.54
C PHE A 70 -1.84 -9.58 4.60
N VAL A 71 -2.95 -9.96 3.99
CA VAL A 71 -4.22 -9.22 4.08
C VAL A 71 -5.00 -9.67 5.31
N LYS A 72 -4.81 -10.93 5.74
CA LYS A 72 -5.44 -11.52 6.92
C LYS A 72 -4.58 -12.65 7.50
N PRO A 73 -4.13 -12.52 8.75
CA PRO A 73 -4.21 -11.31 9.58
C PRO A 73 -3.33 -10.19 9.02
N ILE A 74 -3.66 -8.93 9.30
CA ILE A 74 -2.75 -7.80 9.05
C ILE A 74 -1.65 -7.80 10.13
N ASP A 75 -0.52 -7.16 9.84
CA ASP A 75 0.50 -6.90 10.85
C ASP A 75 0.14 -5.65 11.67
N GLU A 76 -0.60 -5.87 12.77
CA GLU A 76 -1.02 -4.80 13.67
C GLU A 76 0.17 -4.09 14.35
N GLU A 77 1.30 -4.80 14.55
CA GLU A 77 2.50 -4.22 15.12
C GLU A 77 3.15 -3.23 14.14
N ALA A 78 3.29 -3.61 12.87
CA ALA A 78 3.84 -2.72 11.84
C ALA A 78 2.94 -1.49 11.61
N VAL A 79 1.61 -1.66 11.61
CA VAL A 79 0.68 -0.52 11.50
C VAL A 79 0.78 0.37 12.74
N GLY A 80 0.85 -0.21 13.94
CA GLY A 80 1.03 0.54 15.19
C GLY A 80 2.35 1.30 15.25
N GLU A 81 3.43 0.73 14.70
CA GLU A 81 4.71 1.42 14.55
C GLU A 81 4.57 2.62 13.59
N ALA A 82 3.96 2.40 12.43
CA ALA A 82 3.70 3.47 11.48
C ALA A 82 2.85 4.61 12.08
N CYS A 83 1.85 4.28 12.89
CA CYS A 83 1.02 5.26 13.60
C CYS A 83 1.81 6.17 14.56
N ARG A 84 2.92 5.70 15.10
CA ARG A 84 3.77 6.51 16.00
C ARG A 84 4.73 7.43 15.24
N ASP A 85 5.18 6.99 14.08
CA ASP A 85 6.31 7.59 13.39
C ASP A 85 5.91 8.38 12.13
N HIS A 86 4.66 8.26 11.65
CA HIS A 86 4.20 8.87 10.40
C HIS A 86 2.90 9.67 10.58
N GLU A 87 2.77 10.74 9.83
CA GLU A 87 1.57 11.58 9.82
C GLU A 87 0.48 11.06 8.85
N LEU A 88 0.91 10.40 7.76
CA LEU A 88 0.03 9.84 6.75
C LEU A 88 0.37 8.37 6.49
N ILE A 89 -0.63 7.51 6.62
CA ILE A 89 -0.55 6.10 6.24
C ILE A 89 -1.33 5.91 4.93
N VAL A 90 -0.68 5.34 3.94
CA VAL A 90 -1.27 5.06 2.63
C VAL A 90 -1.32 3.55 2.43
N THR A 91 -2.50 2.98 2.26
CA THR A 91 -2.65 1.57 1.87
C THR A 91 -2.83 1.45 0.37
N MET A 92 -2.22 0.45 -0.24
CA MET A 92 -2.19 0.27 -1.69
C MET A 92 -2.50 -1.18 -2.04
N GLU A 93 -3.64 -1.41 -2.72
CA GLU A 93 -4.09 -2.75 -3.11
C GLU A 93 -4.75 -2.77 -4.48
N GLU A 94 -4.59 -3.88 -5.22
CA GLU A 94 -5.35 -4.18 -6.45
C GLU A 94 -6.59 -5.00 -6.09
N ASN A 95 -7.40 -4.49 -5.18
CA ASN A 95 -8.69 -5.03 -4.77
C ASN A 95 -9.68 -3.88 -4.56
N VAL A 96 -10.96 -4.18 -4.44
CA VAL A 96 -11.97 -3.17 -4.13
C VAL A 96 -11.76 -2.61 -2.72
N ALA A 97 -12.11 -1.34 -2.54
CA ALA A 97 -11.96 -0.66 -1.26
C ALA A 97 -12.78 -1.34 -0.15
N CYS A 98 -14.02 -1.71 -0.48
CA CYS A 98 -14.94 -2.36 0.47
C CYS A 98 -14.47 -3.77 0.82
N GLY A 99 -14.25 -4.06 2.09
CA GLY A 99 -13.74 -5.34 2.59
C GLY A 99 -12.24 -5.58 2.32
N GLY A 100 -11.53 -4.61 1.74
CA GLY A 100 -10.13 -4.70 1.37
C GLY A 100 -9.14 -4.61 2.54
N TYR A 101 -7.87 -4.55 2.21
CA TYR A 101 -6.77 -4.39 3.17
C TYR A 101 -6.85 -3.04 3.89
N GLY A 102 -7.14 -1.96 3.12
CA GLY A 102 -7.23 -0.61 3.64
C GLY A 102 -8.29 -0.45 4.72
N GLU A 103 -9.46 -1.09 4.58
CA GLU A 103 -10.48 -1.07 5.63
C GLU A 103 -10.02 -1.77 6.92
N LYS A 104 -9.27 -2.87 6.81
CA LYS A 104 -8.73 -3.58 7.98
C LYS A 104 -7.70 -2.74 8.73
N VAL A 105 -6.85 -2.04 7.99
CA VAL A 105 -5.88 -1.10 8.57
C VAL A 105 -6.62 0.05 9.26
N LEU A 106 -7.62 0.63 8.61
CA LEU A 106 -8.43 1.71 9.18
C LEU A 106 -9.18 1.28 10.45
N ASP A 107 -9.77 0.06 10.46
CA ASP A 107 -10.42 -0.50 11.64
C ASP A 107 -9.42 -0.66 12.82
N TYR A 108 -8.23 -1.19 12.54
CA TYR A 108 -7.19 -1.30 13.56
C TYR A 108 -6.77 0.08 14.08
N MET A 109 -6.51 1.04 13.20
CA MET A 109 -6.11 2.39 13.58
C MET A 109 -7.16 3.06 14.45
N ASN A 110 -8.43 2.90 14.11
CA ASN A 110 -9.54 3.44 14.91
C ASN A 110 -9.62 2.80 16.31
N ARG A 111 -9.51 1.47 16.40
CA ARG A 111 -9.53 0.73 17.68
C ARG A 111 -8.31 1.05 18.55
N SER A 112 -7.14 1.27 17.95
CA SER A 112 -5.89 1.56 18.67
C SER A 112 -5.72 3.02 19.07
N GLY A 113 -6.62 3.91 18.64
CA GLY A 113 -6.52 5.34 18.88
C GLY A 113 -5.40 6.03 18.08
N CYS A 114 -5.00 5.45 16.97
CA CYS A 114 -4.03 6.05 16.05
C CYS A 114 -4.54 7.40 15.53
N ARG A 115 -3.67 8.39 15.51
CA ARG A 115 -4.01 9.76 15.07
C ARG A 115 -3.51 10.10 13.68
N SER A 116 -2.70 9.23 13.07
CA SER A 116 -2.24 9.42 11.70
C SER A 116 -3.43 9.42 10.73
N ARG A 117 -3.34 10.22 9.70
CA ARG A 117 -4.34 10.22 8.63
C ARG A 117 -4.18 8.98 7.76
N VAL A 118 -5.25 8.58 7.10
CA VAL A 118 -5.26 7.42 6.21
C VAL A 118 -5.70 7.83 4.81
N LEU A 119 -5.00 7.31 3.81
CA LEU A 119 -5.41 7.36 2.41
C LEU A 119 -5.45 5.94 1.85
N ASN A 120 -6.63 5.46 1.47
CA ASN A 120 -6.77 4.16 0.82
C ASN A 120 -6.68 4.30 -0.70
N ILE A 121 -5.72 3.58 -1.29
CA ILE A 121 -5.56 3.40 -2.73
C ILE A 121 -6.03 1.99 -3.06
N ALA A 122 -7.18 1.90 -3.68
CA ALA A 122 -7.85 0.65 -4.04
C ALA A 122 -8.69 0.84 -5.30
N ILE A 123 -9.14 -0.25 -5.89
CA ILE A 123 -10.07 -0.24 -7.02
C ILE A 123 -11.44 0.26 -6.51
N PRO A 124 -12.09 1.19 -7.20
CA PRO A 124 -13.43 1.62 -6.84
C PRO A 124 -14.42 0.44 -6.94
N ASP A 125 -15.46 0.44 -6.10
CA ASP A 125 -16.53 -0.55 -6.17
C ASP A 125 -17.47 -0.22 -7.34
N ALA A 126 -16.94 -0.40 -8.55
CA ALA A 126 -17.62 -0.13 -9.80
C ALA A 126 -17.14 -1.13 -10.89
N TYR A 127 -17.94 -1.32 -11.90
CA TYR A 127 -17.53 -2.13 -13.04
C TYR A 127 -16.43 -1.41 -13.82
N VAL A 128 -15.32 -2.12 -14.03
CA VAL A 128 -14.18 -1.65 -14.87
C VAL A 128 -14.20 -2.48 -16.15
N GLU A 129 -14.34 -1.81 -17.29
CA GLU A 129 -14.36 -2.49 -18.59
C GLU A 129 -12.99 -3.15 -18.87
N PRO A 130 -12.97 -4.27 -19.61
CA PRO A 130 -11.72 -4.93 -19.96
C PRO A 130 -10.90 -4.07 -20.93
N GLY A 131 -9.60 -3.97 -20.66
CA GLY A 131 -8.70 -3.15 -21.47
C GLY A 131 -7.23 -3.37 -21.16
N ASN A 132 -6.39 -2.46 -21.64
CA ASN A 132 -4.97 -2.44 -21.31
C ASN A 132 -4.80 -2.12 -19.82
N VAL A 133 -4.10 -2.98 -19.09
CA VAL A 133 -3.97 -2.90 -17.63
C VAL A 133 -3.35 -1.57 -17.18
N GLU A 134 -2.35 -1.06 -17.88
CA GLU A 134 -1.69 0.20 -17.50
C GLU A 134 -2.61 1.42 -17.69
N LEU A 135 -3.41 1.42 -18.77
CA LEU A 135 -4.40 2.46 -19.01
C LEU A 135 -5.53 2.40 -17.97
N LEU A 136 -6.00 1.19 -17.66
CA LEU A 136 -7.02 1.00 -16.63
C LEU A 136 -6.54 1.47 -15.25
N LYS A 137 -5.29 1.19 -14.88
CA LYS A 137 -4.71 1.69 -13.63
C LYS A 137 -4.66 3.21 -13.56
N GLN A 138 -4.39 3.88 -14.70
CA GLN A 138 -4.45 5.34 -14.78
C GLN A 138 -5.89 5.84 -14.60
N GLU A 139 -6.84 5.24 -15.30
CA GLU A 139 -8.25 5.62 -15.27
C GLU A 139 -8.86 5.50 -13.87
N ILE A 140 -8.59 4.39 -13.17
CA ILE A 140 -9.10 4.17 -11.82
C ILE A 140 -8.23 4.78 -10.70
N GLY A 141 -7.15 5.47 -11.06
CA GLY A 141 -6.34 6.25 -10.12
C GLY A 141 -5.42 5.43 -9.21
N ILE A 142 -4.99 4.22 -9.66
CA ILE A 142 -4.02 3.39 -8.92
C ILE A 142 -2.66 3.26 -9.63
N ALA A 143 -2.43 4.03 -10.70
CA ALA A 143 -1.11 4.19 -11.30
C ALA A 143 -0.22 5.09 -10.42
N ALA A 144 1.10 4.91 -10.51
CA ALA A 144 2.05 5.61 -9.62
C ALA A 144 1.88 7.14 -9.65
N GLY A 145 1.74 7.75 -10.83
CA GLY A 145 1.53 9.20 -10.98
C GLY A 145 0.27 9.69 -10.27
N SER A 146 -0.86 9.01 -10.50
CA SER A 146 -2.14 9.34 -9.86
C SER A 146 -2.08 9.20 -8.34
N ILE A 147 -1.35 8.19 -7.84
CA ILE A 147 -1.17 7.99 -6.40
C ILE A 147 -0.35 9.13 -5.78
N VAL A 148 0.73 9.55 -6.45
CA VAL A 148 1.55 10.69 -6.00
C VAL A 148 0.72 11.97 -5.89
N GLU A 149 -0.12 12.27 -6.89
CA GLU A 149 -1.02 13.43 -6.87
C GLU A 149 -1.98 13.36 -5.67
N ARG A 150 -2.65 12.23 -5.49
CA ARG A 150 -3.59 12.01 -4.36
C ARG A 150 -2.91 12.13 -3.00
N ILE A 151 -1.65 11.68 -2.87
CA ILE A 151 -0.88 11.82 -1.63
C ILE A 151 -0.54 13.28 -1.37
N CYS A 152 -0.07 14.02 -2.38
CA CYS A 152 0.21 15.45 -2.25
C CYS A 152 -1.05 16.23 -1.85
N GLU A 153 -2.19 16.00 -2.50
CA GLU A 153 -3.46 16.62 -2.12
C GLU A 153 -3.89 16.29 -0.69
N ALA A 154 -3.74 15.01 -0.29
CA ALA A 154 -4.05 14.58 1.07
C ALA A 154 -3.11 15.24 2.09
N TRP A 155 -1.85 15.47 1.72
CA TRP A 155 -0.87 16.12 2.57
C TRP A 155 -1.18 17.61 2.78
N GLU A 156 -1.60 18.33 1.75
CA GLU A 156 -1.95 19.76 1.81
C GLU A 156 -3.22 20.04 2.65
N LYS A 157 -4.13 19.08 2.73
CA LYS A 157 -5.38 19.20 3.51
C LYS A 157 -5.18 18.96 5.02
N ARG A 158 -4.05 19.41 5.57
CA ARG A 158 -3.73 19.31 7.01
C ARG A 158 -4.72 20.04 7.91
#